data_510e90e955b15d91f1f1d87147712e11
#
_entry.id   510e90e955b15d91f1f1d87147712e11
#
_cell.length_a   1.000
_cell.length_b   1.000
_cell.length_c   1.000
_cell.angle_alpha   90.00
_cell.angle_beta   90.00
_cell.angle_gamma   90.00
#
_symmetry.space_group_name_H-M   'P 1'
#
loop_
_entity.id
_entity.type
_entity.pdbx_description
1 polymer ?
#
loop_
_entity_poly.entity_id
_entity_poly.type
_entity_poly.pdbx_seq_one_letter_code
_entity_poly.pdbx_strand_id
1 'polypeptide(L)'
;MKKNILWLLMLGAVLGLHGQQGELNIKQDEQITKLLEIYKSALKDNEYYRVQIGFSTNDATAQSLKSNAEIDFPNLPSRIDFASPTYRVRIGRFKTKLEAERMYNKIRVKYPNAMLLEPKKSTK
;
A
#
# COMPACT_ATOMS: atom_id res chain seq x y z
N MET A 1 32.36 60.01 5.79
CA MET A 1 30.95 59.76 5.88
C MET A 1 30.39 58.82 4.79
N LYS A 2 30.96 58.65 3.65
CA LYS A 2 30.47 57.75 2.59
C LYS A 2 30.89 56.30 2.76
N LYS A 3 31.88 56.00 3.58
CA LYS A 3 32.35 54.61 3.82
C LYS A 3 31.48 53.82 4.81
N ASN A 4 30.75 54.49 5.67
CA ASN A 4 29.97 53.82 6.73
C ASN A 4 28.57 53.38 6.26
N ILE A 5 28.06 54.02 5.16
CA ILE A 5 26.77 53.67 4.59
C ILE A 5 26.84 52.38 3.78
N LEU A 6 27.96 52.12 3.14
CA LEU A 6 28.18 50.90 2.37
C LEU A 6 28.31 49.65 3.26
N TRP A 7 28.81 49.82 4.48
CA TRP A 7 28.95 48.76 5.48
C TRP A 7 27.60 48.35 6.11
N LEU A 8 26.70 49.36 6.26
CA LEU A 8 25.37 49.10 6.80
C LEU A 8 24.46 48.37 5.79
N LEU A 9 24.67 48.56 4.49
CA LEU A 9 23.92 47.85 3.44
C LEU A 9 24.37 46.40 3.26
N MET A 10 25.62 46.07 3.61
CA MET A 10 26.10 44.69 3.55
C MET A 10 25.64 43.86 4.76
N LEU A 11 25.32 44.47 5.87
CA LEU A 11 24.84 43.76 7.08
C LEU A 11 23.37 43.38 6.99
N GLY A 12 22.60 44.04 6.12
CA GLY A 12 21.16 43.76 5.94
C GLY A 12 20.84 42.56 5.03
N ALA A 13 21.83 42.11 4.24
CA ALA A 13 21.58 41.03 3.27
C ALA A 13 21.71 39.60 3.84
N VAL A 14 22.21 39.44 5.07
CA VAL A 14 22.49 38.13 5.66
C VAL A 14 21.30 37.59 6.46
N LEU A 15 20.34 38.44 6.82
CA LEU A 15 19.18 38.04 7.68
C LEU A 15 17.97 37.52 6.90
N GLY A 16 18.02 37.45 5.57
CA GLY A 16 16.88 37.05 4.75
C GLY A 16 16.82 35.54 4.33
N LEU A 17 17.85 34.78 4.66
CA LEU A 17 17.99 33.41 4.09
C LEU A 17 17.57 32.24 5.01
N HIS A 18 17.09 32.52 6.23
CA HIS A 18 16.81 31.48 7.20
C HIS A 18 15.32 31.06 7.32
N GLY A 19 14.43 31.68 6.52
CA GLY A 19 12.97 31.45 6.70
C GLY A 19 12.31 30.41 5.79
N GLN A 20 13.00 29.89 4.77
CA GLN A 20 12.35 29.04 3.75
C GLN A 20 12.66 27.54 3.85
N GLN A 21 13.62 27.12 4.64
CA GLN A 21 13.99 25.69 4.76
C GLN A 21 13.12 24.87 5.72
N GLY A 22 12.38 25.52 6.63
CA GLY A 22 11.57 24.83 7.63
C GLY A 22 10.29 24.20 7.11
N GLU A 23 9.60 24.81 6.15
CA GLU A 23 8.33 24.31 5.63
C GLU A 23 8.48 23.12 4.66
N LEU A 24 9.56 23.08 3.90
CA LEU A 24 9.83 21.97 2.96
C LEU A 24 10.15 20.65 3.67
N ASN A 25 10.80 20.69 4.83
CA ASN A 25 11.14 19.51 5.60
C ASN A 25 9.92 18.84 6.24
N ILE A 26 8.93 19.61 6.71
CA ILE A 26 7.71 19.08 7.34
C ILE A 26 6.87 18.29 6.32
N LYS A 27 6.71 18.80 5.10
CA LYS A 27 5.98 18.11 4.03
C LYS A 27 6.68 16.83 3.55
N GLN A 28 8.02 16.85 3.49
CA GLN A 28 8.82 15.67 3.17
C GLN A 28 8.72 14.60 4.26
N ASP A 29 8.75 14.97 5.54
CA ASP A 29 8.64 14.05 6.66
C ASP A 29 7.27 13.38 6.72
N GLU A 30 6.19 14.09 6.45
CA GLU A 30 4.85 13.52 6.35
C GLU A 30 4.71 12.54 5.18
N GLN A 31 5.27 12.87 4.02
CA GLN A 31 5.26 11.98 2.86
C GLN A 31 6.09 10.73 3.08
N ILE A 32 7.28 10.85 3.70
CA ILE A 32 8.15 9.72 4.06
C ILE A 32 7.47 8.83 5.08
N THR A 33 6.84 9.40 6.11
CA THR A 33 6.08 8.65 7.13
C THR A 33 4.93 7.87 6.49
N LYS A 34 4.17 8.50 5.61
CA LYS A 34 3.07 7.86 4.88
C LYS A 34 3.55 6.73 3.98
N LEU A 35 4.67 6.91 3.27
CA LEU A 35 5.29 5.86 2.45
C LEU A 35 5.78 4.69 3.29
N LEU A 36 6.38 4.94 4.47
CA LEU A 36 6.82 3.91 5.40
C LEU A 36 5.64 3.11 5.96
N GLU A 37 4.52 3.74 6.27
CA GLU A 37 3.31 3.06 6.72
C GLU A 37 2.73 2.16 5.63
N ILE A 38 2.65 2.64 4.39
CA ILE A 38 2.21 1.86 3.23
C ILE A 38 3.14 0.67 3.02
N TYR A 39 4.45 0.88 3.10
CA TYR A 39 5.45 -0.17 2.94
C TYR A 39 5.35 -1.23 4.03
N LYS A 40 5.23 -0.81 5.30
CA LYS A 40 5.03 -1.72 6.44
C LYS A 40 3.74 -2.52 6.33
N SER A 41 2.64 -1.90 5.89
CA SER A 41 1.38 -2.60 5.69
C SER A 41 1.46 -3.60 4.55
N ALA A 42 2.14 -3.26 3.45
CA ALA A 42 2.37 -4.16 2.32
C ALA A 42 3.24 -5.36 2.72
N LEU A 43 4.27 -5.16 3.56
CA LEU A 43 5.10 -6.24 4.10
C LEU A 43 4.29 -7.18 5.01
N LYS A 44 3.46 -6.63 5.91
CA LYS A 44 2.56 -7.42 6.76
C LYS A 44 1.57 -8.25 5.96
N ASP A 45 1.10 -7.70 4.85
CA ASP A 45 0.19 -8.40 3.94
C ASP A 45 0.82 -9.61 3.26
N ASN A 46 2.14 -9.62 3.11
CA ASN A 46 2.87 -10.75 2.53
C ASN A 46 3.12 -11.90 3.54
N GLU A 47 2.84 -11.70 4.81
CA GLU A 47 3.00 -12.72 5.87
C GLU A 47 1.82 -13.67 6.01
N TYR A 48 0.72 -13.43 5.28
CA TYR A 48 -0.50 -14.19 5.39
C TYR A 48 -0.77 -15.05 4.16
N TYR A 49 -1.39 -16.20 4.39
CA TYR A 49 -2.01 -16.99 3.33
C TYR A 49 -3.26 -16.26 2.81
N ARG A 50 -3.46 -16.27 1.54
CA ARG A 50 -4.62 -15.66 0.86
C ARG A 50 -5.15 -16.58 -0.22
N VAL A 51 -6.37 -16.33 -0.66
CA VAL A 51 -6.97 -17.05 -1.78
C VAL A 51 -7.24 -16.05 -2.90
N GLN A 52 -6.60 -16.27 -4.06
CA GLN A 52 -6.92 -15.52 -5.26
C GLN A 52 -8.11 -16.19 -5.95
N ILE A 53 -9.23 -15.48 -6.07
CA ILE A 53 -10.46 -16.02 -6.66
C ILE A 53 -10.57 -15.81 -8.16
N GLY A 54 -9.80 -14.88 -8.71
CA GLY A 54 -9.76 -14.61 -10.13
C GLY A 54 -8.93 -13.38 -10.46
N PHE A 55 -8.89 -13.07 -11.74
CA PHE A 55 -8.22 -11.88 -12.27
C PHE A 55 -8.95 -11.35 -13.50
N SER A 56 -8.71 -10.10 -13.83
CA SER A 56 -9.24 -9.46 -15.02
C SER A 56 -8.26 -8.40 -15.52
N THR A 57 -8.26 -8.14 -16.81
CA THR A 57 -7.56 -6.97 -17.39
C THR A 57 -8.38 -5.68 -17.25
N ASN A 58 -9.67 -5.81 -16.89
CA ASN A 58 -10.58 -4.69 -16.69
C ASN A 58 -10.85 -4.49 -15.21
N ASP A 59 -10.65 -3.25 -14.73
CA ASP A 59 -10.88 -2.88 -13.34
C ASP A 59 -12.34 -3.07 -12.92
N ALA A 60 -13.29 -2.67 -13.75
CA ALA A 60 -14.73 -2.81 -13.43
C ALA A 60 -15.12 -4.28 -13.20
N THR A 61 -14.59 -5.20 -14.00
CA THR A 61 -14.81 -6.64 -13.83
C THR A 61 -14.19 -7.15 -12.53
N ALA A 62 -13.00 -6.69 -12.19
CA ALA A 62 -12.34 -7.03 -10.94
C ALA A 62 -13.12 -6.50 -9.72
N GLN A 63 -13.64 -5.28 -9.80
CA GLN A 63 -14.49 -4.70 -8.75
C GLN A 63 -15.79 -5.51 -8.55
N SER A 64 -16.42 -5.93 -9.65
CA SER A 64 -17.62 -6.79 -9.58
C SER A 64 -17.31 -8.14 -8.94
N LEU A 65 -16.19 -8.76 -9.30
CA LEU A 65 -15.75 -10.02 -8.70
C LEU A 65 -15.47 -9.87 -7.19
N LYS A 66 -14.81 -8.78 -6.80
CA LYS A 66 -14.59 -8.43 -5.39
C LYS A 66 -15.91 -8.27 -4.64
N SER A 67 -16.85 -7.51 -5.18
CA SER A 67 -18.16 -7.27 -4.56
C SER A 67 -18.96 -8.57 -4.38
N ASN A 68 -18.94 -9.45 -5.36
CA ASN A 68 -19.57 -10.76 -5.26
C ASN A 68 -18.93 -11.61 -4.15
N ALA A 69 -17.61 -11.58 -4.05
CA ALA A 69 -16.89 -12.29 -3.00
C ALA A 69 -17.21 -11.76 -1.59
N GLU A 70 -17.40 -10.46 -1.44
CA GLU A 70 -17.81 -9.83 -0.18
C GLU A 70 -19.23 -10.24 0.23
N ILE A 71 -20.11 -10.48 -0.73
CA ILE A 71 -21.46 -11.02 -0.48
C ILE A 71 -21.39 -12.49 -0.08
N ASP A 72 -20.60 -13.30 -0.79
CA ASP A 72 -20.48 -14.73 -0.56
C ASP A 72 -19.72 -15.07 0.72
N PHE A 73 -18.71 -14.28 1.06
CA PHE A 73 -17.84 -14.46 2.22
C PHE A 73 -17.66 -13.13 2.99
N PRO A 74 -18.72 -12.66 3.68
CA PRO A 74 -18.70 -11.33 4.31
C PRO A 74 -17.69 -11.22 5.47
N ASN A 75 -17.25 -12.34 6.05
CA ASN A 75 -16.28 -12.37 7.13
C ASN A 75 -14.82 -12.38 6.65
N LEU A 76 -14.59 -12.46 5.34
CA LEU A 76 -13.26 -12.46 4.77
C LEU A 76 -12.94 -11.10 4.15
N PRO A 77 -11.78 -10.50 4.47
CA PRO A 77 -11.34 -9.28 3.79
C PRO A 77 -11.05 -9.57 2.32
N SER A 78 -11.47 -8.68 1.45
CA SER A 78 -11.23 -8.76 0.02
C SER A 78 -10.37 -7.59 -0.46
N ARG A 79 -9.56 -7.84 -1.47
CA ARG A 79 -8.61 -6.88 -2.00
C ARG A 79 -8.38 -7.10 -3.49
N ILE A 80 -8.15 -6.01 -4.22
CA ILE A 80 -7.67 -6.03 -5.60
C ILE A 80 -6.22 -5.61 -5.60
N ASP A 81 -5.35 -6.45 -6.15
CA ASP A 81 -3.95 -6.13 -6.40
C ASP A 81 -3.72 -5.98 -7.89
N PHE A 82 -3.15 -4.86 -8.29
CA PHE A 82 -2.76 -4.64 -9.67
C PHE A 82 -1.35 -5.18 -9.93
N ALA A 83 -1.27 -6.15 -10.81
CA ALA A 83 -0.02 -6.68 -11.34
C ALA A 83 -0.10 -6.60 -12.88
N SER A 84 0.40 -5.49 -13.44
CA SER A 84 0.26 -5.15 -14.86
C SER A 84 0.45 -6.39 -15.77
N PRO A 85 -0.48 -6.63 -16.71
CA PRO A 85 -1.67 -5.87 -17.07
C PRO A 85 -2.96 -6.30 -16.35
N THR A 86 -2.89 -7.06 -15.27
CA THR A 86 -4.04 -7.70 -14.63
C THR A 86 -4.35 -7.15 -13.24
N TYR A 87 -5.65 -7.11 -12.94
CA TYR A 87 -6.19 -6.89 -11.61
C TYR A 87 -6.52 -8.24 -10.99
N ARG A 88 -5.89 -8.58 -9.87
CA ARG A 88 -6.08 -9.85 -9.17
C ARG A 88 -6.91 -9.66 -7.93
N VAL A 89 -7.98 -10.42 -7.81
CA VAL A 89 -8.88 -10.36 -6.65
C VAL A 89 -8.49 -11.44 -5.65
N ARG A 90 -8.15 -11.01 -4.44
CA ARG A 90 -7.71 -11.87 -3.35
C ARG A 90 -8.63 -11.71 -2.15
N ILE A 91 -8.96 -12.80 -1.51
CA ILE A 91 -9.77 -12.81 -0.30
C ILE A 91 -9.07 -13.59 0.81
N GLY A 92 -9.45 -13.25 2.04
CA GLY A 92 -8.95 -13.89 3.24
C GLY A 92 -7.60 -13.36 3.68
N ARG A 93 -7.29 -13.67 4.92
CA ARG A 93 -6.07 -13.30 5.60
C ARG A 93 -5.81 -14.33 6.70
N PHE A 94 -5.14 -15.41 6.34
CA PHE A 94 -4.97 -16.57 7.21
C PHE A 94 -3.54 -16.67 7.71
N LYS A 95 -3.38 -16.89 9.00
CA LYS A 95 -2.06 -17.02 9.64
C LYS A 95 -1.46 -18.41 9.43
N THR A 96 -2.28 -19.43 9.36
CA THR A 96 -1.83 -20.83 9.26
C THR A 96 -2.25 -21.44 7.94
N LYS A 97 -1.44 -22.38 7.46
CA LYS A 97 -1.73 -23.13 6.24
C LYS A 97 -3.02 -23.94 6.39
N LEU A 98 -3.25 -24.57 7.53
CA LEU A 98 -4.43 -25.39 7.77
C LEU A 98 -5.73 -24.58 7.69
N GLU A 99 -5.75 -23.40 8.30
CA GLU A 99 -6.88 -22.48 8.22
C GLU A 99 -7.13 -22.04 6.77
N ALA A 100 -6.08 -21.68 6.06
CA ALA A 100 -6.13 -21.28 4.67
C ALA A 100 -6.67 -22.40 3.77
N GLU A 101 -6.21 -23.63 3.94
CA GLU A 101 -6.68 -24.80 3.18
C GLU A 101 -8.16 -25.12 3.44
N ARG A 102 -8.60 -25.02 4.69
CA ARG A 102 -10.02 -25.21 5.04
C ARG A 102 -10.91 -24.18 4.34
N MET A 103 -10.52 -22.93 4.37
CA MET A 103 -11.29 -21.88 3.70
C MET A 103 -11.17 -21.97 2.17
N TYR A 104 -10.00 -22.30 1.66
CA TYR A 104 -9.81 -22.55 0.23
C TYR A 104 -10.76 -23.62 -0.30
N ASN A 105 -10.93 -24.71 0.41
CA ASN A 105 -11.86 -25.78 0.03
C ASN A 105 -13.32 -25.29 -0.05
N LYS A 106 -13.72 -24.37 0.81
CA LYS A 106 -15.05 -23.74 0.74
C LYS A 106 -15.16 -22.75 -0.41
N ILE A 107 -14.14 -21.95 -0.62
CA ILE A 107 -14.11 -20.90 -1.63
C ILE A 107 -14.11 -21.50 -3.05
N ARG A 108 -13.34 -22.55 -3.30
CA ARG A 108 -13.25 -23.16 -4.62
C ARG A 108 -14.55 -23.80 -5.12
N VAL A 109 -15.50 -24.07 -4.23
CA VAL A 109 -16.84 -24.56 -4.63
C VAL A 109 -17.58 -23.49 -5.44
N LYS A 110 -17.50 -22.24 -5.02
CA LYS A 110 -18.10 -21.10 -5.73
C LYS A 110 -17.17 -20.51 -6.80
N TYR A 111 -15.87 -20.53 -6.56
CA TYR A 111 -14.84 -19.99 -7.44
C TYR A 111 -13.86 -21.08 -7.85
N PRO A 112 -14.18 -21.88 -8.90
CA PRO A 112 -13.38 -23.05 -9.29
C PRO A 112 -11.94 -22.71 -9.70
N ASN A 113 -11.71 -21.48 -10.16
CA ASN A 113 -10.38 -20.99 -10.55
C ASN A 113 -9.58 -20.39 -9.38
N ALA A 114 -10.07 -20.58 -8.14
CA ALA A 114 -9.40 -20.08 -6.96
C ALA A 114 -8.04 -20.77 -6.76
N MET A 115 -7.07 -19.99 -6.30
CA MET A 115 -5.70 -20.43 -6.01
C MET A 115 -5.33 -20.05 -4.58
N LEU A 116 -4.74 -20.99 -3.85
CA LEU A 116 -4.16 -20.70 -2.54
C LEU A 116 -2.78 -20.06 -2.72
N LEU A 117 -2.59 -18.88 -2.16
CA LEU A 117 -1.34 -18.15 -2.17
C LEU A 117 -0.64 -18.29 -0.82
N GLU A 118 0.60 -18.73 -0.87
CA GLU A 118 1.47 -18.81 0.30
C GLU A 118 2.12 -17.46 0.59
N PRO A 119 2.40 -17.15 1.87
CA PRO A 119 3.14 -15.95 2.22
C PRO A 119 4.55 -16.01 1.63
N LYS A 120 5.03 -14.89 1.12
CA LYS A 120 6.42 -14.79 0.67
C LYS A 120 7.33 -14.88 1.89
N LYS A 121 8.19 -15.90 1.92
CA LYS A 121 9.25 -15.96 2.92
C LYS A 121 10.14 -14.73 2.78
N SER A 122 10.23 -13.95 3.86
CA SER A 122 11.24 -12.90 3.94
C SER A 122 12.61 -13.58 3.82
N THR A 123 13.27 -13.39 2.70
CA THR A 123 14.68 -13.72 2.56
C THR A 123 15.46 -12.78 3.46
N LYS A 124 15.95 -13.33 4.57
CA LYS A 124 16.96 -12.65 5.39
C LYS A 124 18.28 -12.56 4.62
#